data_eb533ab84ec6b4a9eecc11b02b3da26f
#
_entry.id   eb533ab84ec6b4a9eecc11b02b3da26f
#
_cell.length_a   1.000
_cell.length_b   1.000
_cell.length_c   1.000
_cell.angle_alpha   90.00
_cell.angle_beta   90.00
_cell.angle_gamma   90.00
#
_symmetry.space_group_name_H-M   'P 1'
#
loop_
_entity.id
_entity.type
_entity.pdbx_description
1 polymer ?
#
loop_
_entity_poly.entity_id
_entity_poly.type
_entity_poly.pdbx_seq_one_letter_code
_entity_poly.pdbx_strand_id
1 'polypeptide(L)'
;MIIPGYYDLKHKLEEGKTYIFSFLKLVTLADGEAYMVMEDPFGIRHMLLYRYYKQYDLQPDTAVRCRVDRINCTGRVFLEPEHPFYKPGTSAVFPVIRAGFRSAEYSVNRVILVKDIFDNEIEVVIPPEYRDNIMAGARVECTVKLIRKGRPVLSLNP
;
A
#
# COMPACT_ATOMS: atom_id res chain seq x y z
N MET A 1 6.75 -37.65 -10.68
CA MET A 1 6.20 -36.50 -11.44
C MET A 1 6.03 -35.30 -10.51
N ILE A 2 6.49 -34.16 -10.93
CA ILE A 2 6.36 -32.94 -10.15
C ILE A 2 5.07 -32.23 -10.59
N ILE A 3 4.17 -32.01 -9.63
CA ILE A 3 2.94 -31.26 -9.89
C ILE A 3 3.28 -29.77 -9.78
N PRO A 4 2.95 -28.95 -10.79
CA PRO A 4 3.24 -27.51 -10.73
C PRO A 4 2.71 -26.89 -9.44
N GLY A 5 3.56 -26.13 -8.76
CA GLY A 5 3.24 -25.52 -7.47
C GLY A 5 3.41 -26.42 -6.26
N TYR A 6 3.55 -27.71 -6.44
CA TYR A 6 3.67 -28.64 -5.33
C TYR A 6 5.10 -28.78 -4.82
N TYR A 7 6.05 -28.69 -5.73
CA TYR A 7 7.47 -28.74 -5.40
C TYR A 7 8.00 -27.45 -4.79
N ASP A 8 7.21 -26.38 -4.87
CA ASP A 8 7.58 -25.06 -4.36
C ASP A 8 7.27 -24.86 -2.88
N LEU A 9 6.81 -25.90 -2.18
CA LEU A 9 6.51 -25.79 -0.75
C LEU A 9 7.69 -25.30 0.08
N LYS A 10 8.92 -25.60 -0.36
CA LYS A 10 10.14 -25.13 0.31
C LYS A 10 10.47 -23.66 0.00
N HIS A 11 9.97 -23.15 -1.12
CA HIS A 11 10.28 -21.82 -1.63
C HIS A 11 9.05 -20.95 -1.68
N LYS A 12 8.03 -21.34 -0.94
CA LYS A 12 6.76 -20.62 -0.90
C LYS A 12 6.93 -19.26 -0.23
N LEU A 13 6.39 -18.24 -0.87
CA LEU A 13 6.28 -16.92 -0.25
C LEU A 13 5.38 -17.02 1.00
N GLU A 14 5.71 -16.26 2.02
CA GLU A 14 4.95 -16.22 3.27
C GLU A 14 4.29 -14.86 3.46
N GLU A 15 3.02 -14.86 3.83
CA GLU A 15 2.29 -13.63 4.15
C GLU A 15 3.00 -12.83 5.24
N GLY A 16 3.03 -11.52 5.08
CA GLY A 16 3.65 -10.59 6.01
C GLY A 16 5.15 -10.43 5.84
N LYS A 17 5.80 -11.27 5.06
CA LYS A 17 7.24 -11.16 4.81
C LYS A 17 7.55 -10.32 3.59
N THR A 18 8.72 -9.71 3.60
CA THR A 18 9.24 -8.87 2.52
C THR A 18 10.35 -9.58 1.77
N TYR A 19 10.28 -9.51 0.45
CA TYR A 19 11.25 -10.13 -0.44
C TYR A 19 11.68 -9.12 -1.50
N ILE A 20 12.80 -9.38 -2.15
CA ILE A 20 13.24 -8.61 -3.31
C ILE A 20 12.73 -9.29 -4.57
N PHE A 21 11.89 -8.57 -5.30
CA PHE A 21 11.35 -9.02 -6.59
C PHE A 21 12.08 -8.33 -7.72
N SER A 22 12.05 -8.95 -8.89
CA SER A 22 12.53 -8.31 -10.11
C SER A 22 11.33 -7.80 -10.90
N PHE A 23 11.28 -6.49 -11.14
CA PHE A 23 10.28 -5.91 -12.02
C PHE A 23 10.73 -6.13 -13.46
N LEU A 24 10.10 -7.08 -14.17
CA LEU A 24 10.54 -7.48 -15.48
C LEU A 24 10.04 -6.55 -16.58
N LYS A 25 8.74 -6.26 -16.59
CA LYS A 25 8.10 -5.46 -17.64
C LYS A 25 6.70 -5.05 -17.27
N LEU A 26 6.17 -4.07 -17.99
CA LEU A 26 4.74 -3.75 -17.98
C LEU A 26 4.04 -4.51 -19.10
N VAL A 27 2.85 -4.99 -18.81
CA VAL A 27 1.96 -5.61 -19.81
C VAL A 27 0.56 -5.03 -19.67
N THR A 28 -0.15 -4.90 -20.79
CA THR A 28 -1.55 -4.51 -20.78
C THR A 28 -2.38 -5.75 -21.05
N LEU A 29 -3.32 -6.06 -20.17
CA LEU A 29 -4.16 -7.24 -20.29
C LEU A 29 -5.48 -6.89 -21.03
N ALA A 30 -6.30 -7.92 -21.25
CA ALA A 30 -7.57 -7.78 -21.97
C ALA A 30 -8.56 -6.85 -21.27
N ASP A 31 -8.43 -6.64 -19.96
CA ASP A 31 -9.23 -5.69 -19.18
C ASP A 31 -8.86 -4.22 -19.43
N GLY A 32 -7.82 -3.96 -20.24
CA GLY A 32 -7.31 -2.62 -20.52
C GLY A 32 -6.37 -2.07 -19.44
N GLU A 33 -6.13 -2.83 -18.36
CA GLU A 33 -5.26 -2.39 -17.28
C GLU A 33 -3.82 -2.79 -17.52
N ALA A 34 -2.90 -1.94 -17.09
CA ALA A 34 -1.48 -2.22 -17.09
C ALA A 34 -1.07 -2.94 -15.80
N TYR A 35 -0.23 -3.95 -15.96
CA TYR A 35 0.29 -4.74 -14.85
C TYR A 35 1.81 -4.79 -14.90
N MET A 36 2.39 -4.78 -13.72
CA MET A 36 3.81 -5.04 -13.54
C MET A 36 4.02 -6.54 -13.39
N VAL A 37 4.90 -7.11 -14.20
CA VAL A 37 5.30 -8.51 -14.05
C VAL A 37 6.45 -8.55 -13.06
N MET A 38 6.21 -9.16 -11.91
CA MET A 38 7.13 -9.22 -10.78
C MET A 38 7.58 -10.66 -10.58
N GLU A 39 8.88 -10.90 -10.70
CA GLU A 39 9.45 -12.23 -10.47
C GLU A 39 9.97 -12.34 -9.05
N ASP A 40 9.50 -13.34 -8.32
CA ASP A 40 9.94 -13.56 -6.94
C ASP A 40 11.34 -14.20 -6.88
N PRO A 41 11.95 -14.32 -5.69
CA PRO A 41 13.28 -14.93 -5.55
C PRO A 41 13.35 -16.39 -5.97
N PHE A 42 12.21 -17.05 -6.15
CA PHE A 42 12.10 -18.46 -6.51
C PHE A 42 11.79 -18.67 -8.00
N GLY A 43 11.76 -17.58 -8.78
CA GLY A 43 11.54 -17.62 -10.22
C GLY A 43 10.09 -17.62 -10.65
N ILE A 44 9.15 -17.40 -9.74
CA ILE A 44 7.73 -17.36 -10.06
C ILE A 44 7.30 -15.92 -10.33
N ARG A 45 6.47 -15.75 -11.36
CA ARG A 45 6.00 -14.44 -11.80
C ARG A 45 4.63 -14.14 -11.24
N HIS A 46 4.46 -12.90 -10.79
CA HIS A 46 3.22 -12.38 -10.23
C HIS A 46 2.85 -11.11 -10.96
N MET A 47 1.54 -10.83 -11.01
CA MET A 47 1.02 -9.63 -11.67
C MET A 47 0.60 -8.62 -10.60
N LEU A 48 1.09 -7.40 -10.72
CA LEU A 48 0.79 -6.31 -9.80
C LEU A 48 0.18 -5.15 -10.57
N LEU A 49 -0.99 -4.68 -10.14
CA LEU A 49 -1.71 -3.61 -10.83
C LEU A 49 -0.91 -2.31 -10.79
N TYR A 50 -0.54 -1.80 -11.94
CA TYR A 50 0.37 -0.68 -12.06
C TYR A 50 -0.23 0.65 -11.57
N ARG A 51 -1.51 0.87 -11.75
CA ARG A 51 -2.15 2.17 -11.46
C ARG A 51 -1.97 2.63 -10.01
N TYR A 52 -1.86 1.73 -9.05
CA TYR A 52 -1.65 2.07 -7.65
C TYR A 52 -0.22 2.53 -7.36
N TYR A 53 0.73 2.17 -8.22
CA TYR A 53 2.16 2.38 -7.98
C TYR A 53 2.82 3.23 -9.04
N LYS A 54 2.03 3.79 -9.94
CA LYS A 54 2.50 4.62 -11.05
C LYS A 54 3.39 5.77 -10.57
N GLN A 55 3.04 6.37 -9.45
CA GLN A 55 3.77 7.52 -8.90
C GLN A 55 5.06 7.12 -8.17
N TYR A 56 5.30 5.84 -7.96
CA TYR A 56 6.54 5.35 -7.35
C TYR A 56 7.74 5.45 -8.30
N ASP A 57 7.49 5.63 -9.59
CA ASP A 57 8.51 5.71 -10.63
C ASP A 57 9.41 4.46 -10.70
N LEU A 58 8.81 3.30 -10.50
CA LEU A 58 9.51 2.02 -10.62
C LEU A 58 9.81 1.74 -12.09
N GLN A 59 11.03 1.28 -12.36
CA GLN A 59 11.50 1.03 -13.71
C GLN A 59 11.63 -0.45 -13.99
N PRO A 60 11.28 -0.92 -15.22
CA PRO A 60 11.57 -2.29 -15.62
C PRO A 60 13.06 -2.63 -15.49
N ASP A 61 13.36 -3.91 -15.29
CA ASP A 61 14.71 -4.44 -15.09
C ASP A 61 15.39 -3.95 -13.81
N THR A 62 14.60 -3.59 -12.81
CA THR A 62 15.12 -3.20 -11.49
C THR A 62 14.58 -4.12 -10.39
N ALA A 63 15.30 -4.16 -9.29
CA ALA A 63 14.86 -4.85 -8.08
C ALA A 63 13.86 -3.97 -7.32
N VAL A 64 12.78 -4.58 -6.84
CA VAL A 64 11.72 -3.91 -6.07
C VAL A 64 11.45 -4.72 -4.82
N ARG A 65 11.51 -4.05 -3.67
CA ARG A 65 11.22 -4.67 -2.40
C ARG A 65 9.71 -4.65 -2.19
N CYS A 66 9.12 -5.83 -2.01
CA CYS A 66 7.68 -5.97 -1.82
C CYS A 66 7.37 -6.83 -0.60
N ARG A 67 6.36 -6.43 0.16
CA ARG A 67 5.77 -7.26 1.18
C ARG A 67 4.70 -8.14 0.55
N VAL A 68 4.63 -9.39 0.97
CA VAL A 68 3.51 -10.28 0.63
C VAL A 68 2.35 -9.89 1.54
N ASP A 69 1.38 -9.18 0.98
CA ASP A 69 0.24 -8.68 1.74
C ASP A 69 -0.74 -9.80 2.07
N ARG A 70 -1.04 -10.61 1.06
CA ARG A 70 -2.00 -11.71 1.21
C ARG A 70 -1.76 -12.75 0.11
N ILE A 71 -2.08 -13.99 0.45
CA ILE A 71 -2.18 -15.09 -0.51
C ILE A 71 -3.61 -15.61 -0.40
N ASN A 72 -4.38 -15.56 -1.50
CA ASN A 72 -5.77 -16.00 -1.46
C ASN A 72 -5.87 -17.53 -1.61
N CYS A 73 -7.09 -18.07 -1.50
CA CYS A 73 -7.33 -19.50 -1.55
C CYS A 73 -7.01 -20.14 -2.91
N THR A 74 -6.92 -19.34 -3.97
CA THR A 74 -6.50 -19.81 -5.30
C THR A 74 -4.99 -19.77 -5.50
N GLY A 75 -4.24 -19.33 -4.48
CA GLY A 75 -2.80 -19.20 -4.54
C GLY A 75 -2.30 -17.89 -5.16
N ARG A 76 -3.19 -16.95 -5.48
CA ARG A 76 -2.78 -15.65 -5.99
C ARG A 76 -2.12 -14.83 -4.88
N VAL A 77 -0.96 -14.28 -5.18
CA VAL A 77 -0.17 -13.48 -4.26
C VAL A 77 -0.43 -12.00 -4.52
N PHE A 78 -0.81 -11.29 -3.46
CA PHE A 78 -1.00 -9.84 -3.48
C PHE A 78 0.23 -9.18 -2.87
N LEU A 79 0.91 -8.36 -3.66
CA LEU A 79 2.15 -7.71 -3.29
C LEU A 79 1.90 -6.25 -2.96
N GLU A 80 2.63 -5.75 -1.97
CA GLU A 80 2.68 -4.33 -1.68
C GLU A 80 4.13 -3.87 -1.77
N PRO A 81 4.51 -3.14 -2.85
CA PRO A 81 5.83 -2.55 -2.95
C PRO A 81 6.11 -1.57 -1.82
N GLU A 82 7.35 -1.54 -1.36
CA GLU A 82 7.77 -0.59 -0.34
C GLU A 82 7.56 0.84 -0.83
N HIS A 83 6.88 1.63 0.01
CA HIS A 83 6.62 3.04 -0.35
C HIS A 83 7.94 3.81 -0.36
N PRO A 84 8.16 4.67 -1.37
CA PRO A 84 9.43 5.40 -1.48
C PRO A 84 9.65 6.43 -0.36
N PHE A 85 8.60 6.87 0.34
CA PHE A 85 8.70 7.91 1.34
C PHE A 85 8.21 7.49 2.72
N TYR A 86 7.17 6.66 2.82
CA TYR A 86 6.56 6.30 4.10
C TYR A 86 6.92 4.87 4.50
N LYS A 87 7.33 4.72 5.77
CA LYS A 87 7.59 3.40 6.34
C LYS A 87 6.60 3.10 7.45
N PRO A 88 5.98 1.91 7.45
CA PRO A 88 5.13 1.51 8.57
C PRO A 88 5.82 1.65 9.91
N GLY A 89 5.09 2.15 10.91
CA GLY A 89 5.61 2.39 12.25
C GLY A 89 6.28 3.74 12.45
N THR A 90 6.43 4.55 11.40
CA THR A 90 7.03 5.88 11.50
C THR A 90 5.96 6.97 11.47
N SER A 91 6.30 8.17 11.93
CA SER A 91 5.42 9.33 11.92
C SER A 91 5.83 10.31 10.84
N ALA A 92 4.85 11.01 10.30
CA ALA A 92 5.05 12.09 9.34
C ALA A 92 3.99 13.16 9.53
N VAL A 93 4.24 14.33 8.96
CA VAL A 93 3.34 15.48 9.04
C VAL A 93 2.57 15.59 7.72
N PHE A 94 1.26 15.77 7.84
CA PHE A 94 0.35 15.83 6.68
C PHE A 94 -0.47 17.12 6.71
N PRO A 95 -0.65 17.78 5.54
CA PRO A 95 -1.54 18.92 5.46
C PRO A 95 -3.02 18.47 5.49
N VAL A 96 -3.82 19.17 6.26
CA VAL A 96 -5.26 18.93 6.36
C VAL A 96 -5.97 19.73 5.29
N ILE A 97 -6.73 19.06 4.42
CA ILE A 97 -7.51 19.71 3.36
C ILE A 97 -8.97 19.92 3.78
N ARG A 98 -9.49 19.06 4.62
CA ARG A 98 -10.87 19.16 5.11
C ARG A 98 -10.95 18.56 6.50
N ALA A 99 -11.72 19.18 7.37
CA ALA A 99 -11.84 18.72 8.75
C ALA A 99 -13.28 18.74 9.22
N GLY A 100 -13.56 17.99 10.28
CA GLY A 100 -14.84 18.04 10.99
C GLY A 100 -16.02 17.41 10.26
N PHE A 101 -15.78 16.60 9.23
CA PHE A 101 -16.86 15.89 8.55
C PHE A 101 -16.96 14.44 9.02
N ARG A 102 -18.05 13.78 8.67
CA ARG A 102 -18.24 12.35 8.91
C ARG A 102 -18.17 11.62 7.59
N SER A 103 -17.33 10.58 7.55
CA SER A 103 -17.29 9.69 6.42
C SER A 103 -18.50 8.77 6.42
N ALA A 104 -18.99 8.39 5.24
CA ALA A 104 -20.01 7.36 5.10
C ALA A 104 -19.56 6.01 5.67
N GLU A 105 -18.25 5.73 5.60
CA GLU A 105 -17.64 4.52 6.13
C GLU A 105 -17.52 4.55 7.66
N TYR A 106 -17.31 5.75 8.24
CA TYR A 106 -17.10 5.95 9.68
C TYR A 106 -18.21 6.81 10.27
N SER A 107 -19.45 6.33 10.14
CA SER A 107 -20.66 7.13 10.45
C SER A 107 -20.71 7.71 11.86
N VAL A 108 -20.03 7.12 12.82
CA VAL A 108 -20.02 7.57 14.23
C VAL A 108 -18.79 8.39 14.59
N ASN A 109 -17.77 8.42 13.73
CA ASN A 109 -16.50 9.09 14.01
C ASN A 109 -16.34 10.33 13.12
N ARG A 110 -15.74 11.36 13.70
CA ARG A 110 -15.26 12.49 12.91
C ARG A 110 -13.98 12.09 12.20
N VAL A 111 -13.80 12.58 10.99
CA VAL A 111 -12.58 12.33 10.21
C VAL A 111 -12.02 13.65 9.68
N ILE A 112 -10.74 13.64 9.41
CA ILE A 112 -10.07 14.66 8.62
C ILE A 112 -9.62 14.08 7.32
N LEU A 113 -9.50 14.91 6.30
CA LEU A 113 -8.93 14.54 5.01
C LEU A 113 -7.57 15.20 4.90
N VAL A 114 -6.54 14.40 4.71
CA VAL A 114 -5.15 14.87 4.54
C VAL A 114 -4.63 14.48 3.18
N LYS A 115 -3.57 15.14 2.74
CA LYS A 115 -2.86 14.76 1.51
C LYS A 115 -1.54 14.11 1.84
N ASP A 116 -1.22 13.04 1.12
CA ASP A 116 0.10 12.45 1.14
C ASP A 116 1.04 13.14 0.14
N ILE A 117 2.27 12.66 0.05
CA ILE A 117 3.29 13.26 -0.83
C ILE A 117 2.94 13.14 -2.32
N PHE A 118 2.07 12.21 -2.68
CA PHE A 118 1.58 12.01 -4.06
C PHE A 118 0.22 12.67 -4.32
N ASP A 119 -0.19 13.57 -3.44
CA ASP A 119 -1.49 14.26 -3.50
C ASP A 119 -2.70 13.34 -3.39
N ASN A 120 -2.51 12.13 -2.88
CA ASN A 120 -3.64 11.27 -2.53
C ASN A 120 -4.38 11.83 -1.32
N GLU A 121 -5.71 11.80 -1.39
CA GLU A 121 -6.56 12.21 -0.28
C GLU A 121 -6.80 11.02 0.64
N ILE A 122 -6.46 11.17 1.91
CA ILE A 122 -6.50 10.09 2.89
C ILE A 122 -7.36 10.51 4.06
N GLU A 123 -8.37 9.70 4.38
CA GLU A 123 -9.20 9.90 5.56
C GLU A 123 -8.48 9.40 6.81
N VAL A 124 -8.47 10.23 7.84
CA VAL A 124 -7.90 9.89 9.14
C VAL A 124 -8.99 10.07 10.19
N VAL A 125 -9.26 9.01 10.94
CA VAL A 125 -10.27 9.05 12.02
C VAL A 125 -9.70 9.85 13.18
N ILE A 126 -10.51 10.78 13.70
CA ILE A 126 -10.18 11.52 14.91
C ILE A 126 -10.64 10.66 16.11
N PRO A 127 -9.70 10.21 16.96
CA PRO A 127 -10.08 9.45 18.15
C PRO A 127 -10.98 10.26 19.08
N PRO A 128 -11.95 9.65 19.78
CA PRO A 128 -12.83 10.37 20.70
C PRO A 128 -12.09 11.14 21.80
N GLU A 129 -10.94 10.65 22.21
CA GLU A 129 -10.08 11.28 23.23
C GLU A 129 -9.27 12.47 22.70
N TYR A 130 -9.23 12.67 21.38
CA TYR A 130 -8.50 13.79 20.77
C TYR A 130 -9.29 15.08 20.97
N ARG A 131 -8.72 16.00 21.73
CA ARG A 131 -9.42 17.19 22.19
C ARG A 131 -9.19 18.44 21.35
N ASP A 132 -8.05 18.46 20.64
CA ASP A 132 -7.71 19.63 19.84
C ASP A 132 -8.64 19.75 18.63
N ASN A 133 -8.95 21.00 18.29
CA ASN A 133 -9.75 21.28 17.11
C ASN A 133 -8.83 21.36 15.89
N ILE A 134 -9.07 20.50 14.93
CA ILE A 134 -8.29 20.44 13.69
C ILE A 134 -9.05 21.18 12.61
N MET A 135 -8.40 22.13 11.96
CA MET A 135 -8.99 22.93 10.89
C MET A 135 -8.27 22.70 9.56
N ALA A 136 -8.99 22.92 8.47
CA ALA A 136 -8.40 22.93 7.14
C ALA A 136 -7.23 23.92 7.08
N GLY A 137 -6.16 23.55 6.41
CA GLY A 137 -4.93 24.34 6.37
C GLY A 137 -3.94 24.05 7.50
N ALA A 138 -4.37 23.34 8.54
CA ALA A 138 -3.47 22.88 9.59
C ALA A 138 -2.57 21.74 9.10
N ARG A 139 -1.58 21.42 9.92
CA ARG A 139 -0.72 20.27 9.72
C ARG A 139 -0.85 19.35 10.92
N VAL A 140 -0.95 18.05 10.66
CA VAL A 140 -1.10 17.07 11.72
C VAL A 140 -0.01 16.01 11.60
N GLU A 141 0.44 15.51 12.74
CA GLU A 141 1.36 14.39 12.79
C GLU A 141 0.57 13.09 12.90
N CYS A 142 0.85 12.18 12.00
CA CYS A 142 0.21 10.87 11.98
C CYS A 142 1.25 9.77 11.95
N THR A 143 0.92 8.64 12.55
CA THR A 143 1.72 7.43 12.43
C THR A 143 1.25 6.63 11.22
N VAL A 144 2.17 6.20 10.39
CA VAL A 144 1.91 5.31 9.27
C VAL A 144 1.75 3.89 9.83
N LYS A 145 0.53 3.37 9.78
CA LYS A 145 0.25 2.02 10.27
C LYS A 145 0.72 0.97 9.28
N LEU A 146 0.35 1.15 8.02
CA LEU A 146 0.72 0.27 6.92
C LEU A 146 0.53 1.03 5.60
N ILE A 147 1.00 0.42 4.52
CA ILE A 147 0.75 0.90 3.16
C ILE A 147 -0.22 -0.08 2.51
N ARG A 148 -1.23 0.45 1.85
CA ARG A 148 -2.21 -0.36 1.14
C ARG A 148 -2.53 0.28 -0.21
N LYS A 149 -2.28 -0.46 -1.29
CA LYS A 149 -2.50 0.01 -2.66
C LYS A 149 -1.82 1.35 -2.92
N GLY A 150 -0.57 1.47 -2.45
CA GLY A 150 0.23 2.67 -2.63
C GLY A 150 -0.11 3.86 -1.74
N ARG A 151 -1.03 3.69 -0.79
CA ARG A 151 -1.49 4.76 0.10
C ARG A 151 -1.18 4.43 1.54
N PRO A 152 -0.70 5.39 2.34
CA PRO A 152 -0.52 5.16 3.76
C PRO A 152 -1.87 5.08 4.48
N VAL A 153 -1.98 4.13 5.39
CA VAL A 153 -3.06 4.07 6.37
C VAL A 153 -2.54 4.75 7.63
N LEU A 154 -3.23 5.78 8.08
CA LEU A 154 -2.73 6.69 9.10
C LEU A 154 -3.54 6.62 10.37
N SER A 155 -2.86 6.83 11.50
CA SER A 155 -3.50 7.13 12.77
C SER A 155 -2.98 8.48 13.29
N LEU A 156 -3.91 9.30 13.79
CA LEU A 156 -3.58 10.61 14.33
C LEU A 156 -2.82 10.46 15.64
N ASN A 157 -1.68 11.11 15.74
CA ASN A 157 -0.90 11.14 16.98
C ASN A 157 -1.58 12.06 18.00
N PRO A 158 -1.53 11.70 19.28
CA PRO A 158 -2.12 12.52 20.34
C PRO A 158 -1.46 13.89 20.49
#